data_652ee6355bd0ce3d013ea6c4462b3a6c
#
_entry.id   652ee6355bd0ce3d013ea6c4462b3a6c
#
_cell.length_a   1.000
_cell.length_b   1.000
_cell.length_c   1.000
_cell.angle_alpha   90.00
_cell.angle_beta   90.00
_cell.angle_gamma   90.00
#
_symmetry.space_group_name_H-M   'P 1'
#
loop_
_entity.id
_entity.type
_entity.pdbx_description
1 polymer ?
#
loop_
_entity_poly.entity_id
_entity_poly.type
_entity_poly.pdbx_seq_one_letter_code
_entity_poly.pdbx_strand_id
1 'polypeptide(L)'
;CALPISFQVSQAVSAIGQEVSFFDENPIVFGFIIASFVGFVIIGGVSRIASITERLVPVMAIIYVGASLWILGFHYDKIAYAFGLIFTEAFTSNALYGGIIGSLVQGFQRAVFSSEAGIGSSPVAHAPAKTKYPVRQGMVALYEPFIDTIVICTMTALVIIITGVYDPNGAYAGLINSREGAALTAVAYGTVISWFPAILSVCIALFAFSTMISWAYYGERAWVYLFGSKYSIIYKLLFLSLTIIGSVVSTDILVNFSFMLLLAMALPNILGLFILSGDVKKDLVDYDKKT
;
A
#
# COMPACT_ATOMS: atom_id res chain seq x y z
N CYS A 1 0.71 -6.78 12.40
CA CYS A 1 -0.05 -5.57 12.02
C CYS A 1 0.71 -4.25 12.30
N ALA A 2 1.48 -4.12 13.38
CA ALA A 2 2.14 -2.86 13.70
C ALA A 2 3.45 -2.60 12.92
N LEU A 3 4.11 -3.62 12.41
CA LEU A 3 5.41 -3.49 11.72
C LEU A 3 5.33 -3.07 10.25
N PRO A 4 4.34 -3.51 9.44
CA PRO A 4 4.12 -2.94 8.11
C PRO A 4 3.88 -1.42 8.13
N ILE A 5 3.42 -0.89 9.26
CA ILE A 5 3.19 0.54 9.46
C ILE A 5 4.51 1.33 9.50
N SER A 6 5.53 0.78 10.13
CA SER A 6 6.84 1.42 10.18
C SER A 6 7.41 1.64 8.77
N PHE A 7 7.15 0.72 7.84
CA PHE A 7 7.47 0.89 6.42
C PHE A 7 6.69 2.06 5.80
N GLN A 8 5.39 2.19 6.07
CA GLN A 8 4.58 3.29 5.55
C GLN A 8 5.07 4.66 6.06
N VAL A 9 5.44 4.73 7.34
CA VAL A 9 6.03 5.96 7.91
C VAL A 9 7.36 6.28 7.23
N SER A 10 8.24 5.30 7.05
CA SER A 10 9.53 5.47 6.37
C SER A 10 9.35 6.01 4.95
N GLN A 11 8.40 5.48 4.17
CA GLN A 11 8.10 5.99 2.82
C GLN A 11 7.53 7.41 2.84
N ALA A 12 6.70 7.74 3.83
CA ALA A 12 6.17 9.10 3.98
C ALA A 12 7.26 10.10 4.37
N VAL A 13 8.20 9.70 5.26
CA VAL A 13 9.38 10.51 5.61
C VAL A 13 10.24 10.76 4.37
N SER A 14 10.56 9.72 3.61
CA SER A 14 11.35 9.83 2.38
C SER A 14 10.69 10.77 1.37
N ALA A 15 9.39 10.63 1.13
CA ALA A 15 8.67 11.47 0.17
C ALA A 15 8.60 12.95 0.60
N ILE A 16 8.29 13.22 1.87
CA ILE A 16 8.22 14.60 2.39
C ILE A 16 9.62 15.20 2.56
N GLY A 17 10.62 14.39 2.92
CA GLY A 17 12.01 14.82 3.08
C GLY A 17 12.62 15.36 1.80
N GLN A 18 12.22 14.86 0.62
CA GLN A 18 12.63 15.41 -0.68
C GLN A 18 12.18 16.87 -0.88
N GLU A 19 11.06 17.26 -0.31
CA GLU A 19 10.49 18.61 -0.45
C GLU A 19 10.86 19.52 0.71
N VAL A 20 11.03 18.95 1.91
CA VAL A 20 11.28 19.68 3.16
C VAL A 20 12.46 19.04 3.89
N SER A 21 13.67 19.55 3.65
CA SER A 21 14.92 19.02 4.19
C SER A 21 14.93 18.89 5.71
N PHE A 22 14.16 19.71 6.41
CA PHE A 22 14.01 19.62 7.87
C PHE A 22 13.55 18.24 8.34
N PHE A 23 12.63 17.58 7.60
CA PHE A 23 12.14 16.25 7.97
C PHE A 23 13.11 15.13 7.56
N ASP A 24 13.93 15.35 6.55
CA ASP A 24 15.02 14.43 6.21
C ASP A 24 16.10 14.40 7.30
N GLU A 25 16.47 15.57 7.80
CA GLU A 25 17.43 15.71 8.91
C GLU A 25 16.84 15.28 10.27
N ASN A 26 15.51 15.41 10.45
CA ASN A 26 14.83 15.15 11.72
C ASN A 26 13.63 14.21 11.55
N PRO A 27 13.81 12.96 11.07
CA PRO A 27 12.71 12.05 10.76
C PRO A 27 11.84 11.70 11.97
N ILE A 28 12.42 11.72 13.17
CA ILE A 28 11.69 11.47 14.42
C ILE A 28 10.60 12.52 14.69
N VAL A 29 10.82 13.78 14.29
CA VAL A 29 9.82 14.86 14.44
C VAL A 29 8.62 14.56 13.58
N PHE A 30 8.83 14.13 12.33
CA PHE A 30 7.76 13.68 11.45
C PHE A 30 7.02 12.48 12.05
N GLY A 31 7.77 11.51 12.61
CA GLY A 31 7.21 10.35 13.31
C GLY A 31 6.26 10.74 14.45
N PHE A 32 6.63 11.74 15.27
CA PHE A 32 5.76 12.25 16.34
C PHE A 32 4.51 12.94 15.78
N ILE A 33 4.65 13.75 14.74
CA ILE A 33 3.53 14.45 14.12
C ILE A 33 2.52 13.43 13.57
N ILE A 34 2.97 12.47 12.75
CA ILE A 34 2.08 11.48 12.15
C ILE A 34 1.46 10.57 13.20
N ALA A 35 2.23 10.15 14.23
CA ALA A 35 1.71 9.36 15.34
C ALA A 35 0.62 10.10 16.12
N SER A 36 0.74 11.40 16.29
CA SER A 36 -0.27 12.24 16.96
C SER A 36 -1.57 12.28 16.16
N PHE A 37 -1.50 12.46 14.84
CA PHE A 37 -2.67 12.40 13.96
C PHE A 37 -3.32 11.01 13.95
N VAL A 38 -2.52 9.96 13.81
CA VAL A 38 -3.00 8.57 13.87
C VAL A 38 -3.66 8.30 15.22
N GLY A 39 -3.03 8.68 16.34
CA GLY A 39 -3.57 8.52 17.69
C GLY A 39 -4.92 9.20 17.87
N PHE A 40 -5.04 10.44 17.40
CA PHE A 40 -6.30 11.19 17.43
C PHE A 40 -7.44 10.43 16.71
N VAL A 41 -7.15 9.79 15.59
CA VAL A 41 -8.15 9.05 14.82
C VAL A 41 -8.49 7.71 15.45
N ILE A 42 -7.49 6.89 15.81
CA ILE A 42 -7.72 5.52 16.30
C ILE A 42 -8.40 5.49 17.68
N ILE A 43 -8.26 6.54 18.48
CA ILE A 43 -9.02 6.66 19.75
C ILE A 43 -10.53 6.76 19.47
N GLY A 44 -10.94 7.37 18.35
CA GLY A 44 -12.33 7.47 17.94
C GLY A 44 -12.96 6.19 17.40
N GLY A 45 -12.17 5.11 17.24
CA GLY A 45 -12.63 3.80 16.78
C GLY A 45 -12.99 3.73 15.31
N VAL A 46 -13.57 2.58 14.89
CA VAL A 46 -13.83 2.25 13.48
C VAL A 46 -14.69 3.29 12.73
N SER A 47 -15.66 3.87 13.39
CA SER A 47 -16.54 4.87 12.74
C SER A 47 -15.79 6.14 12.34
N ARG A 48 -14.83 6.58 13.17
CA ARG A 48 -13.99 7.74 12.84
C ARG A 48 -13.00 7.41 11.74
N ILE A 49 -12.38 6.23 11.80
CA ILE A 49 -11.48 5.73 10.76
C ILE A 49 -12.22 5.71 9.41
N ALA A 50 -13.39 5.07 9.34
CA ALA A 50 -14.19 4.99 8.13
C ALA A 50 -14.56 6.38 7.58
N SER A 51 -15.03 7.30 8.43
CA SER A 51 -15.42 8.65 8.01
C SER A 51 -14.26 9.49 7.44
N ILE A 52 -13.04 9.26 7.95
CA ILE A 52 -11.86 9.97 7.44
C ILE A 52 -11.39 9.33 6.13
N THR A 53 -11.27 8.02 6.05
CA THR A 53 -10.81 7.32 4.84
C THR A 53 -11.78 7.49 3.67
N GLU A 54 -13.10 7.47 3.92
CA GLU A 54 -14.14 7.68 2.91
C GLU A 54 -13.98 9.01 2.16
N ARG A 55 -13.49 10.04 2.82
CA ARG A 55 -13.31 11.37 2.21
C ARG A 55 -11.91 11.57 1.64
N LEU A 56 -10.90 11.09 2.36
CA LEU A 56 -9.50 11.34 2.06
C LEU A 56 -9.03 10.50 0.87
N VAL A 57 -9.36 9.21 0.83
CA VAL A 57 -8.89 8.30 -0.21
C VAL A 57 -9.37 8.67 -1.61
N PRO A 58 -10.65 9.00 -1.86
CA PRO A 58 -11.08 9.40 -3.21
C PRO A 58 -10.38 10.67 -3.71
N VAL A 59 -10.14 11.65 -2.84
CA VAL A 59 -9.45 12.90 -3.23
C VAL A 59 -8.02 12.60 -3.68
N MET A 60 -7.28 11.83 -2.88
CA MET A 60 -5.91 11.42 -3.24
C MET A 60 -5.88 10.60 -4.53
N ALA A 61 -6.80 9.65 -4.67
CA ALA A 61 -6.89 8.80 -5.86
C ALA A 61 -7.18 9.63 -7.12
N ILE A 62 -8.08 10.59 -7.07
CA ILE A 62 -8.40 11.48 -8.20
C ILE A 62 -7.17 12.31 -8.59
N ILE A 63 -6.46 12.88 -7.63
CA ILE A 63 -5.23 13.66 -7.88
C ILE A 63 -4.17 12.76 -8.54
N TYR A 64 -3.92 11.60 -7.97
CA TYR A 64 -2.91 10.67 -8.45
C TYR A 64 -3.22 10.13 -9.85
N VAL A 65 -4.44 9.63 -10.05
CA VAL A 65 -4.91 9.09 -11.34
C VAL A 65 -4.95 10.20 -12.40
N GLY A 66 -5.45 11.39 -12.03
CA GLY A 66 -5.49 12.54 -12.94
C GLY A 66 -4.11 12.93 -13.45
N ALA A 67 -3.12 13.03 -12.55
CA ALA A 67 -1.74 13.33 -12.94
C ALA A 67 -1.12 12.21 -13.78
N SER A 68 -1.35 10.95 -13.41
CA SER A 68 -0.89 9.80 -14.18
C SER A 68 -1.43 9.82 -15.61
N LEU A 69 -2.74 10.01 -15.76
CA LEU A 69 -3.40 10.09 -17.07
C LEU A 69 -2.91 11.29 -17.88
N TRP A 70 -2.62 12.40 -17.23
CA TRP A 70 -2.02 13.57 -17.87
C TRP A 70 -0.65 13.22 -18.46
N ILE A 71 0.24 12.63 -17.68
CA ILE A 71 1.58 12.24 -18.12
C ILE A 71 1.52 11.20 -19.26
N LEU A 72 0.68 10.18 -19.11
CA LEU A 72 0.49 9.13 -20.12
C LEU A 72 -0.13 9.69 -21.40
N GLY A 73 -1.09 10.61 -21.28
CA GLY A 73 -1.69 11.29 -22.43
C GLY A 73 -0.68 12.18 -23.18
N PHE A 74 0.21 12.84 -22.44
CA PHE A 74 1.25 13.69 -23.05
C PHE A 74 2.34 12.88 -23.78
N HIS A 75 2.56 11.61 -23.33
CA HIS A 75 3.55 10.70 -23.90
C HIS A 75 2.89 9.45 -24.48
N TYR A 76 1.71 9.59 -25.09
CA TYR A 76 0.94 8.44 -25.59
C TYR A 76 1.72 7.60 -26.62
N ASP A 77 2.62 8.23 -27.37
CA ASP A 77 3.52 7.61 -28.33
C ASP A 77 4.49 6.60 -27.70
N LYS A 78 4.85 6.79 -26.42
CA LYS A 78 5.78 5.92 -25.69
C LYS A 78 5.10 4.77 -24.95
N ILE A 79 3.77 4.75 -24.84
CA ILE A 79 3.04 3.72 -24.07
C ILE A 79 3.30 2.33 -24.65
N ALA A 80 3.20 2.16 -25.98
CA ALA A 80 3.46 0.88 -26.63
C ALA A 80 4.91 0.41 -26.43
N TYR A 81 5.87 1.33 -26.50
CA TYR A 81 7.27 1.05 -26.21
C TYR A 81 7.47 0.60 -24.76
N ALA A 82 6.85 1.27 -23.79
CA ALA A 82 6.96 0.93 -22.37
C ALA A 82 6.41 -0.47 -22.07
N PHE A 83 5.26 -0.83 -22.63
CA PHE A 83 4.74 -2.19 -22.55
C PHE A 83 5.68 -3.20 -23.23
N GLY A 84 6.18 -2.88 -24.43
CA GLY A 84 7.15 -3.71 -25.12
C GLY A 84 8.38 -3.97 -24.27
N LEU A 85 8.94 -2.94 -23.62
CA LEU A 85 10.07 -3.05 -22.71
C LEU A 85 9.78 -3.97 -21.51
N ILE A 86 8.63 -3.80 -20.88
CA ILE A 86 8.20 -4.67 -19.73
C ILE A 86 8.22 -6.14 -20.16
N PHE A 87 7.60 -6.46 -21.30
CA PHE A 87 7.52 -7.85 -21.76
C PHE A 87 8.85 -8.39 -22.27
N THR A 88 9.63 -7.60 -23.01
CA THR A 88 10.92 -8.07 -23.52
C THR A 88 11.92 -8.28 -22.41
N GLU A 89 12.04 -7.34 -21.47
CA GLU A 89 12.99 -7.46 -20.35
C GLU A 89 12.62 -8.57 -19.38
N ALA A 90 11.32 -8.88 -19.21
CA ALA A 90 10.89 -9.99 -18.37
C ALA A 90 11.37 -11.36 -18.86
N PHE A 91 11.67 -11.50 -20.17
CA PHE A 91 12.07 -12.77 -20.80
C PHE A 91 13.49 -12.77 -21.38
N THR A 92 14.30 -11.77 -21.05
CA THR A 92 15.72 -11.74 -21.49
C THR A 92 16.57 -12.76 -20.73
N SER A 93 17.73 -13.12 -21.30
CA SER A 93 18.68 -14.05 -20.67
C SER A 93 19.26 -13.52 -19.35
N ASN A 94 19.40 -12.20 -19.20
CA ASN A 94 19.78 -11.55 -17.95
C ASN A 94 18.65 -11.70 -16.89
N ALA A 95 17.40 -11.75 -17.35
CA ALA A 95 16.24 -12.09 -16.56
C ALA A 95 16.22 -13.58 -16.15
N LEU A 96 16.84 -14.50 -16.85
CA LEU A 96 16.80 -15.93 -16.53
C LEU A 96 17.53 -16.31 -15.24
N TYR A 97 18.60 -15.62 -14.86
CA TYR A 97 19.38 -15.92 -13.65
C TYR A 97 18.96 -15.15 -12.38
N GLY A 98 18.25 -14.06 -12.50
CA GLY A 98 17.58 -13.32 -11.42
C GLY A 98 16.17 -12.92 -11.81
N GLY A 99 15.81 -13.08 -13.10
CA GLY A 99 14.72 -12.38 -13.73
C GLY A 99 13.37 -13.06 -13.67
N ILE A 100 13.15 -14.23 -14.24
CA ILE A 100 11.80 -14.83 -14.20
C ILE A 100 11.44 -15.21 -12.77
N ILE A 101 12.30 -15.92 -12.07
CA ILE A 101 12.04 -16.32 -10.68
C ILE A 101 12.10 -15.10 -9.76
N GLY A 102 13.09 -14.23 -9.89
CA GLY A 102 13.23 -13.01 -9.09
C GLY A 102 12.08 -12.04 -9.32
N SER A 103 11.69 -11.78 -10.57
CA SER A 103 10.53 -10.94 -10.91
C SER A 103 9.23 -11.54 -10.44
N LEU A 104 9.07 -12.86 -10.56
CA LEU A 104 7.88 -13.58 -10.08
C LEU A 104 7.78 -13.47 -8.55
N VAL A 105 8.85 -13.74 -7.81
CA VAL A 105 8.89 -13.61 -6.35
C VAL A 105 8.64 -12.17 -5.92
N GLN A 106 9.32 -11.19 -6.50
CA GLN A 106 9.14 -9.77 -6.19
C GLN A 106 7.74 -9.29 -6.59
N GLY A 107 7.24 -9.70 -7.75
CA GLY A 107 5.89 -9.38 -8.20
C GLY A 107 4.82 -9.90 -7.26
N PHE A 108 4.90 -11.17 -6.84
CA PHE A 108 3.97 -11.74 -5.86
C PHE A 108 4.06 -11.04 -4.50
N GLN A 109 5.27 -10.80 -4.00
CA GLN A 109 5.45 -10.09 -2.74
C GLN A 109 4.82 -8.70 -2.78
N ARG A 110 5.06 -7.93 -3.85
CA ARG A 110 4.52 -6.57 -4.00
C ARG A 110 3.01 -6.57 -4.21
N ALA A 111 2.47 -7.47 -5.03
CA ALA A 111 1.03 -7.59 -5.24
C ALA A 111 0.29 -7.94 -3.94
N VAL A 112 0.81 -8.92 -3.17
CA VAL A 112 0.23 -9.31 -1.87
C VAL A 112 0.32 -8.17 -0.85
N PHE A 113 1.42 -7.40 -0.88
CA PHE A 113 1.59 -6.25 0.02
C PHE A 113 0.63 -5.10 -0.33
N SER A 114 0.41 -4.85 -1.62
CA SER A 114 -0.42 -3.76 -2.12
C SER A 114 -1.91 -4.06 -1.96
N SER A 115 -2.37 -5.18 -2.53
CA SER A 115 -3.79 -5.54 -2.57
C SER A 115 -4.30 -6.27 -1.31
N GLU A 116 -3.39 -6.69 -0.42
CA GLU A 116 -3.70 -7.49 0.78
C GLU A 116 -4.47 -8.80 0.48
N ALA A 117 -4.56 -9.20 -0.79
CA ALA A 117 -5.29 -10.39 -1.20
C ALA A 117 -4.66 -11.67 -0.64
N GLY A 118 -5.46 -12.47 0.05
CA GLY A 118 -5.03 -13.76 0.59
C GLY A 118 -4.27 -13.71 1.91
N ILE A 119 -3.92 -12.55 2.46
CA ILE A 119 -3.18 -12.44 3.73
C ILE A 119 -4.07 -12.42 4.98
N GLY A 120 -5.40 -12.23 4.82
CA GLY A 120 -6.36 -12.29 5.92
C GLY A 120 -6.71 -10.95 6.56
N SER A 121 -6.17 -9.83 6.09
CA SER A 121 -6.56 -8.48 6.51
C SER A 121 -7.89 -8.03 5.87
N SER A 122 -8.11 -8.37 4.59
CA SER A 122 -9.32 -8.03 3.86
C SER A 122 -10.62 -8.47 4.56
N PRO A 123 -10.76 -9.70 5.10
CA PRO A 123 -11.95 -10.06 5.89
C PRO A 123 -12.18 -9.17 7.10
N VAL A 124 -11.13 -8.69 7.76
CA VAL A 124 -11.25 -7.77 8.92
C VAL A 124 -11.73 -6.39 8.47
N ALA A 125 -11.26 -5.93 7.30
CA ALA A 125 -11.69 -4.66 6.71
C ALA A 125 -13.17 -4.68 6.32
N HIS A 126 -13.62 -5.77 5.70
CA HIS A 126 -14.97 -5.90 5.17
C HIS A 126 -16.02 -6.36 6.19
N ALA A 127 -15.60 -6.98 7.32
CA ALA A 127 -16.52 -7.46 8.37
C ALA A 127 -17.48 -6.40 8.94
N PRO A 128 -17.11 -5.11 9.11
CA PRO A 128 -18.01 -4.08 9.60
C PRO A 128 -19.07 -3.62 8.59
N ALA A 129 -19.01 -4.07 7.35
CA ALA A 129 -19.94 -3.63 6.31
C ALA A 129 -21.37 -4.02 6.61
N LYS A 130 -22.28 -3.06 6.55
CA LYS A 130 -23.73 -3.27 6.77
C LYS A 130 -24.38 -3.75 5.46
N THR A 131 -24.42 -5.05 5.26
CA THR A 131 -25.05 -5.65 4.06
C THR A 131 -26.03 -6.75 4.45
N LYS A 132 -27.10 -6.90 3.67
CA LYS A 132 -28.08 -7.98 3.84
C LYS A 132 -27.50 -9.33 3.40
N TYR A 133 -26.63 -9.32 2.39
CA TYR A 133 -26.03 -10.51 1.80
C TYR A 133 -24.51 -10.37 1.81
N PRO A 134 -23.76 -11.24 2.54
CA PRO A 134 -22.29 -11.21 2.55
C PRO A 134 -21.66 -11.28 1.16
N VAL A 135 -22.28 -12.00 0.23
CA VAL A 135 -21.85 -12.13 -1.16
C VAL A 135 -21.65 -10.77 -1.84
N ARG A 136 -22.51 -9.77 -1.58
CA ARG A 136 -22.37 -8.41 -2.13
C ARG A 136 -21.06 -7.77 -1.70
N GLN A 137 -20.69 -7.94 -0.45
CA GLN A 137 -19.43 -7.39 0.06
C GLN A 137 -18.23 -8.15 -0.53
N GLY A 138 -18.35 -9.47 -0.71
CA GLY A 138 -17.34 -10.26 -1.41
C GLY A 138 -17.13 -9.80 -2.86
N MET A 139 -18.21 -9.48 -3.58
CA MET A 139 -18.14 -8.92 -4.95
C MET A 139 -17.42 -7.56 -4.98
N VAL A 140 -17.69 -6.69 -4.00
CA VAL A 140 -16.97 -5.40 -3.88
C VAL A 140 -15.50 -5.63 -3.62
N ALA A 141 -15.14 -6.57 -2.74
CA ALA A 141 -13.75 -6.89 -2.43
C ALA A 141 -12.95 -7.40 -3.63
N LEU A 142 -13.59 -7.99 -4.64
CA LEU A 142 -12.92 -8.42 -5.89
C LEU A 142 -12.40 -7.24 -6.74
N TYR A 143 -13.02 -6.06 -6.62
CA TYR A 143 -12.54 -4.87 -7.35
C TYR A 143 -11.27 -4.29 -6.76
N GLU A 144 -10.99 -4.52 -5.48
CA GLU A 144 -9.85 -3.96 -4.77
C GLU A 144 -8.51 -4.36 -5.41
N PRO A 145 -8.17 -5.67 -5.58
CA PRO A 145 -6.93 -6.08 -6.24
C PRO A 145 -6.88 -5.64 -7.71
N PHE A 146 -8.02 -5.59 -8.40
CA PHE A 146 -8.08 -5.16 -9.79
C PHE A 146 -7.70 -3.69 -9.93
N ILE A 147 -8.35 -2.80 -9.16
CA ILE A 147 -8.09 -1.36 -9.22
C ILE A 147 -6.66 -1.07 -8.76
N ASP A 148 -6.24 -1.64 -7.64
CA ASP A 148 -4.92 -1.41 -7.08
C ASP A 148 -3.82 -1.92 -7.99
N THR A 149 -3.83 -3.21 -8.30
CA THR A 149 -2.71 -3.86 -8.98
C THR A 149 -2.75 -3.66 -10.49
N ILE A 150 -3.92 -3.86 -11.14
CA ILE A 150 -4.01 -3.77 -12.60
C ILE A 150 -4.05 -2.31 -13.06
N VAL A 151 -4.79 -1.44 -12.38
CA VAL A 151 -4.93 -0.05 -12.84
C VAL A 151 -3.82 0.84 -12.27
N ILE A 152 -3.76 1.01 -10.95
CA ILE A 152 -2.87 1.99 -10.30
C ILE A 152 -1.40 1.61 -10.47
N CYS A 153 -1.03 0.35 -10.16
CA CYS A 153 0.38 -0.07 -10.28
C CYS A 153 0.86 -0.06 -11.72
N THR A 154 0.01 -0.43 -12.71
CA THR A 154 0.39 -0.35 -14.12
C THR A 154 0.61 1.10 -14.57
N MET A 155 -0.28 2.02 -14.18
CA MET A 155 -0.11 3.45 -14.49
C MET A 155 1.20 3.99 -13.90
N THR A 156 1.50 3.68 -12.64
CA THR A 156 2.74 4.08 -11.98
C THR A 156 3.97 3.55 -12.70
N ALA A 157 3.97 2.25 -13.04
CA ALA A 157 5.06 1.62 -13.76
C ALA A 157 5.29 2.27 -15.13
N LEU A 158 4.22 2.54 -15.87
CA LEU A 158 4.31 3.22 -17.17
C LEU A 158 4.89 4.63 -17.04
N VAL A 159 4.46 5.41 -16.03
CA VAL A 159 5.01 6.75 -15.78
C VAL A 159 6.51 6.67 -15.49
N ILE A 160 6.94 5.77 -14.61
CA ILE A 160 8.37 5.60 -14.27
C ILE A 160 9.21 5.20 -15.49
N ILE A 161 8.70 4.29 -16.32
CA ILE A 161 9.42 3.83 -17.53
C ILE A 161 9.47 4.91 -18.59
N ILE A 162 8.35 5.57 -18.88
CA ILE A 162 8.23 6.59 -19.92
C ILE A 162 9.08 7.82 -19.60
N THR A 163 9.20 8.19 -18.33
CA THR A 163 10.03 9.32 -17.88
C THR A 163 11.51 8.98 -17.83
N GLY A 164 11.89 7.71 -17.90
CA GLY A 164 13.29 7.28 -17.93
C GLY A 164 14.04 7.43 -16.60
N VAL A 165 13.33 7.65 -15.48
CA VAL A 165 13.97 7.78 -14.15
C VAL A 165 14.47 6.45 -13.60
N TYR A 166 14.00 5.33 -14.13
CA TYR A 166 14.44 3.98 -13.76
C TYR A 166 15.67 3.57 -14.59
N ASP A 167 16.77 4.28 -14.38
CA ASP A 167 18.09 3.91 -14.93
C ASP A 167 19.03 3.62 -13.75
N PRO A 168 19.51 2.35 -13.60
CA PRO A 168 20.43 1.98 -12.51
C PRO A 168 21.76 2.74 -12.52
N ASN A 169 22.15 3.30 -13.68
CA ASN A 169 23.36 4.09 -13.84
C ASN A 169 23.06 5.59 -14.00
N GLY A 170 21.80 5.98 -13.88
CA GLY A 170 21.33 7.35 -14.07
C GLY A 170 21.47 8.23 -12.83
N ALA A 171 20.97 9.46 -12.93
CA ALA A 171 21.02 10.46 -11.86
C ALA A 171 20.30 10.03 -10.58
N TYR A 172 19.35 9.09 -10.67
CA TYR A 172 18.51 8.62 -9.56
C TYR A 172 18.87 7.22 -9.06
N ALA A 173 20.05 6.70 -9.43
CA ALA A 173 20.54 5.38 -9.00
C ALA A 173 20.55 5.21 -7.47
N GLY A 174 20.80 6.29 -6.72
CA GLY A 174 20.72 6.31 -5.26
C GLY A 174 19.35 5.89 -4.74
N LEU A 175 18.24 6.46 -5.27
CA LEU A 175 16.87 6.15 -4.87
C LEU A 175 16.47 4.71 -5.22
N ILE A 176 16.99 4.18 -6.34
CA ILE A 176 16.77 2.79 -6.74
C ILE A 176 17.47 1.85 -5.77
N ASN A 177 18.73 2.11 -5.44
CA ASN A 177 19.53 1.28 -4.55
C ASN A 177 19.02 1.29 -3.10
N SER A 178 18.55 2.44 -2.61
CA SER A 178 17.93 2.57 -1.28
C SER A 178 16.47 2.13 -1.23
N ARG A 179 15.89 1.67 -2.37
CA ARG A 179 14.50 1.21 -2.50
C ARG A 179 13.46 2.27 -2.11
N GLU A 180 13.78 3.53 -2.33
CA GLU A 180 12.89 4.66 -2.05
C GLU A 180 11.89 4.89 -3.19
N GLY A 181 10.99 3.92 -3.39
CA GLY A 181 10.04 3.91 -4.50
C GLY A 181 9.09 5.11 -4.51
N ALA A 182 8.72 5.62 -3.34
CA ALA A 182 7.87 6.80 -3.22
C ALA A 182 8.58 8.06 -3.74
N ALA A 183 9.83 8.27 -3.33
CA ALA A 183 10.65 9.39 -3.80
C ALA A 183 10.95 9.28 -5.31
N LEU A 184 11.29 8.09 -5.80
CA LEU A 184 11.50 7.84 -7.23
C LEU A 184 10.24 8.15 -8.05
N THR A 185 9.06 7.78 -7.54
CA THR A 185 7.78 8.12 -8.18
C THR A 185 7.56 9.62 -8.21
N ALA A 186 7.82 10.33 -7.11
CA ALA A 186 7.70 11.79 -7.06
C ALA A 186 8.61 12.48 -8.10
N VAL A 187 9.86 12.02 -8.21
CA VAL A 187 10.79 12.50 -9.25
C VAL A 187 10.24 12.23 -10.65
N ALA A 188 9.72 11.03 -10.92
CA ALA A 188 9.17 10.68 -12.24
C ALA A 188 8.06 11.65 -12.67
N TYR A 189 7.15 11.97 -11.77
CA TYR A 189 6.09 12.94 -12.05
C TYR A 189 6.64 14.36 -12.22
N GLY A 190 7.67 14.74 -11.45
CA GLY A 190 8.33 16.03 -11.49
C GLY A 190 9.05 16.32 -12.82
N THR A 191 9.48 15.30 -13.55
CA THR A 191 10.08 15.45 -14.87
C THR A 191 9.11 16.02 -15.91
N VAL A 192 7.81 15.81 -15.73
CA VAL A 192 6.75 16.27 -16.66
C VAL A 192 5.96 17.45 -16.09
N ILE A 193 5.64 17.39 -14.78
CA ILE A 193 4.87 18.40 -14.08
C ILE A 193 5.72 18.93 -12.92
N SER A 194 6.49 19.97 -13.16
CA SER A 194 7.55 20.46 -12.27
C SER A 194 7.08 20.84 -10.84
N TRP A 195 5.85 21.24 -10.67
CA TRP A 195 5.26 21.60 -9.36
C TRP A 195 4.56 20.45 -8.66
N PHE A 196 4.36 19.31 -9.33
CA PHE A 196 3.57 18.19 -8.81
C PHE A 196 4.27 17.36 -7.74
N PRO A 197 5.61 17.22 -7.67
CA PRO A 197 6.29 16.45 -6.62
C PRO A 197 5.83 16.83 -5.21
N ALA A 198 5.69 18.11 -4.90
CA ALA A 198 5.21 18.57 -3.59
C ALA A 198 3.79 18.08 -3.28
N ILE A 199 2.87 18.15 -4.25
CA ILE A 199 1.51 17.62 -4.09
C ILE A 199 1.53 16.10 -3.94
N LEU A 200 2.34 15.42 -4.74
CA LEU A 200 2.46 13.96 -4.68
C LEU A 200 3.04 13.50 -3.34
N SER A 201 4.04 14.20 -2.81
CA SER A 201 4.61 13.90 -1.48
C SER A 201 3.57 14.03 -0.37
N VAL A 202 2.71 15.05 -0.44
CA VAL A 202 1.56 15.16 0.47
C VAL A 202 0.58 14.01 0.26
N CYS A 203 0.25 13.66 -0.98
CA CYS A 203 -0.63 12.51 -1.26
C CYS A 203 -0.04 11.21 -0.71
N ILE A 204 1.26 10.97 -0.88
CA ILE A 204 1.94 9.78 -0.34
C ILE A 204 1.86 9.74 1.19
N ALA A 205 2.09 10.87 1.86
CA ALA A 205 1.93 10.96 3.31
C ALA A 205 0.50 10.67 3.78
N LEU A 206 -0.50 11.17 3.04
CA LEU A 206 -1.90 10.90 3.30
C LEU A 206 -2.30 9.43 3.01
N PHE A 207 -1.74 8.81 1.97
CA PHE A 207 -1.89 7.36 1.71
C PHE A 207 -1.29 6.55 2.86
N ALA A 208 -0.07 6.87 3.29
CA ALA A 208 0.55 6.23 4.43
C ALA A 208 -0.31 6.39 5.69
N PHE A 209 -0.81 7.59 5.96
CA PHE A 209 -1.73 7.86 7.07
C PHE A 209 -3.01 7.02 7.01
N SER A 210 -3.67 6.95 5.85
CA SER A 210 -4.90 6.15 5.68
C SER A 210 -4.65 4.67 5.91
N THR A 211 -3.51 4.15 5.43
CA THR A 211 -3.09 2.76 5.67
C THR A 211 -2.82 2.51 7.16
N MET A 212 -2.11 3.44 7.83
CA MET A 212 -1.84 3.31 9.26
C MET A 212 -3.10 3.21 10.10
N ILE A 213 -4.09 4.08 9.89
CA ILE A 213 -5.34 4.05 10.67
C ILE A 213 -6.18 2.80 10.40
N SER A 214 -6.16 2.27 9.16
CA SER A 214 -6.82 1.02 8.81
C SER A 214 -6.15 -0.18 9.47
N TRP A 215 -4.84 -0.29 9.37
CA TRP A 215 -4.07 -1.37 9.99
C TRP A 215 -4.10 -1.32 11.53
N ALA A 216 -4.21 -0.12 12.13
CA ALA A 216 -4.44 0.01 13.56
C ALA A 216 -5.73 -0.71 13.98
N TYR A 217 -6.79 -0.59 13.19
CA TYR A 217 -8.05 -1.29 13.43
C TYR A 217 -7.90 -2.80 13.30
N TYR A 218 -7.23 -3.30 12.24
CA TYR A 218 -7.05 -4.75 12.05
C TYR A 218 -6.29 -5.38 13.20
N GLY A 219 -5.20 -4.77 13.61
CA GLY A 219 -4.43 -5.29 14.74
C GLY A 219 -5.14 -5.13 16.08
N GLU A 220 -5.92 -4.07 16.28
CA GLU A 220 -6.77 -3.92 17.47
C GLU A 220 -7.80 -5.04 17.56
N ARG A 221 -8.44 -5.44 16.45
CA ARG A 221 -9.38 -6.55 16.42
C ARG A 221 -8.73 -7.87 16.83
N ALA A 222 -7.54 -8.16 16.28
CA ALA A 222 -6.77 -9.35 16.66
C ALA A 222 -6.35 -9.31 18.14
N TRP A 223 -5.89 -8.16 18.62
CA TRP A 223 -5.49 -7.97 20.02
C TRP A 223 -6.67 -8.18 20.98
N VAL A 224 -7.82 -7.58 20.66
CA VAL A 224 -9.05 -7.72 21.46
C VAL A 224 -9.54 -9.17 21.50
N TYR A 225 -9.40 -9.89 20.39
CA TYR A 225 -9.74 -11.32 20.36
C TYR A 225 -8.86 -12.16 21.29
N LEU A 226 -7.56 -11.87 21.37
CA LEU A 226 -6.61 -12.64 22.18
C LEU A 226 -6.61 -12.24 23.66
N PHE A 227 -6.70 -10.94 23.95
CA PHE A 227 -6.45 -10.39 25.30
C PHE A 227 -7.67 -9.69 25.91
N GLY A 228 -8.74 -9.53 25.14
CA GLY A 228 -9.95 -8.82 25.57
C GLY A 228 -9.91 -7.31 25.36
N SER A 229 -11.09 -6.69 25.35
CA SER A 229 -11.28 -5.26 25.06
C SER A 229 -10.63 -4.32 26.07
N LYS A 230 -10.47 -4.75 27.32
CA LYS A 230 -9.84 -3.97 28.39
C LYS A 230 -8.41 -3.55 28.06
N TYR A 231 -7.71 -4.34 27.26
CA TYR A 231 -6.29 -4.12 26.93
C TYR A 231 -6.08 -3.45 25.57
N SER A 232 -7.15 -2.98 24.90
CA SER A 232 -7.08 -2.28 23.61
C SER A 232 -6.15 -1.05 23.66
N ILE A 233 -6.15 -0.30 24.77
CA ILE A 233 -5.29 0.88 24.93
C ILE A 233 -3.79 0.52 24.87
N ILE A 234 -3.40 -0.63 25.41
CA ILE A 234 -2.00 -1.08 25.37
C ILE A 234 -1.56 -1.30 23.92
N TYR A 235 -2.42 -1.94 23.11
CA TYR A 235 -2.16 -2.11 21.69
C TYR A 235 -1.99 -0.76 20.97
N LYS A 236 -2.87 0.21 21.23
CA LYS A 236 -2.80 1.53 20.63
C LYS A 236 -1.50 2.26 20.98
N LEU A 237 -1.07 2.18 22.24
CA LEU A 237 0.21 2.77 22.67
C LEU A 237 1.40 2.10 22.00
N LEU A 238 1.44 0.76 21.94
CA LEU A 238 2.48 0.00 21.22
C LEU A 238 2.50 0.37 19.72
N PHE A 239 1.33 0.47 19.11
CA PHE A 239 1.19 0.85 17.71
C PHE A 239 1.79 2.24 17.44
N LEU A 240 1.45 3.25 18.26
CA LEU A 240 1.97 4.61 18.14
C LEU A 240 3.48 4.68 18.39
N SER A 241 3.99 3.91 19.36
CA SER A 241 5.43 3.83 19.61
C SER A 241 6.19 3.26 18.40
N LEU A 242 5.65 2.20 17.78
CA LEU A 242 6.23 1.61 16.55
C LEU A 242 6.10 2.53 15.34
N THR A 243 5.07 3.37 15.28
CA THR A 243 4.95 4.43 14.26
C THR A 243 6.11 5.42 14.37
N ILE A 244 6.43 5.89 15.60
CA ILE A 244 7.54 6.81 15.83
C ILE A 244 8.89 6.13 15.52
N ILE A 245 9.11 4.90 15.99
CA ILE A 245 10.34 4.15 15.74
C ILE A 245 10.54 3.93 14.24
N GLY A 246 9.46 3.65 13.50
CA GLY A 246 9.49 3.44 12.05
C GLY A 246 9.98 4.64 11.23
N SER A 247 9.94 5.85 11.78
CA SER A 247 10.48 7.03 11.09
C SER A 247 12.01 7.09 11.05
N VAL A 248 12.70 6.35 11.94
CA VAL A 248 14.18 6.38 12.08
C VAL A 248 14.85 5.05 11.68
N VAL A 249 14.09 3.98 11.51
CA VAL A 249 14.65 2.66 11.13
C VAL A 249 14.81 2.59 9.63
N SER A 250 15.88 1.95 9.16
CA SER A 250 16.16 1.79 7.73
C SER A 250 15.04 1.04 7.00
N THR A 251 14.69 1.52 5.81
CA THR A 251 13.62 0.98 4.96
C THR A 251 13.83 -0.51 4.65
N ASP A 252 15.06 -0.95 4.39
CA ASP A 252 15.36 -2.35 4.04
C ASP A 252 14.99 -3.35 5.16
N ILE A 253 15.32 -3.02 6.41
CA ILE A 253 14.97 -3.86 7.56
C ILE A 253 13.44 -3.93 7.69
N LEU A 254 12.77 -2.78 7.57
CA LEU A 254 11.32 -2.70 7.70
C LEU A 254 10.60 -3.47 6.60
N VAL A 255 11.08 -3.38 5.35
CA VAL A 255 10.52 -4.12 4.21
C VAL A 255 10.61 -5.63 4.43
N ASN A 256 11.81 -6.15 4.68
CA ASN A 256 12.04 -7.58 4.79
C ASN A 256 11.24 -8.19 5.97
N PHE A 257 11.23 -7.50 7.11
CA PHE A 257 10.51 -7.98 8.29
C PHE A 257 8.99 -7.89 8.12
N SER A 258 8.49 -6.84 7.48
CA SER A 258 7.07 -6.69 7.15
C SER A 258 6.59 -7.78 6.22
N PHE A 259 7.34 -8.10 5.16
CA PHE A 259 7.00 -9.19 4.25
C PHE A 259 6.96 -10.55 4.94
N MET A 260 7.93 -10.85 5.79
CA MET A 260 7.94 -12.10 6.55
C MET A 260 6.66 -12.27 7.38
N LEU A 261 6.23 -11.23 8.07
CA LEU A 261 5.02 -11.26 8.90
C LEU A 261 3.74 -11.35 8.07
N LEU A 262 3.66 -10.64 6.95
CA LEU A 262 2.51 -10.70 6.05
C LEU A 262 2.35 -12.10 5.45
N LEU A 263 3.44 -12.71 4.99
CA LEU A 263 3.41 -14.08 4.47
C LEU A 263 3.05 -15.10 5.55
N ALA A 264 3.50 -14.88 6.80
CA ALA A 264 3.09 -15.73 7.93
C ALA A 264 1.57 -15.66 8.20
N MET A 265 0.94 -14.49 7.99
CA MET A 265 -0.51 -14.34 8.10
C MET A 265 -1.26 -15.05 6.98
N ALA A 266 -0.69 -15.15 5.78
CA ALA A 266 -1.31 -15.79 4.63
C ALA A 266 -1.58 -17.29 4.86
N LEU A 267 -0.68 -17.99 5.53
CA LEU A 267 -0.79 -19.45 5.74
C LEU A 267 -2.11 -19.85 6.44
N PRO A 268 -2.44 -19.34 7.64
CA PRO A 268 -3.70 -19.69 8.30
C PRO A 268 -4.92 -19.17 7.53
N ASN A 269 -4.81 -18.03 6.85
CA ASN A 269 -5.92 -17.49 6.06
C ASN A 269 -6.25 -18.39 4.86
N ILE A 270 -5.25 -18.86 4.11
CA ILE A 270 -5.45 -19.76 2.97
C ILE A 270 -6.10 -21.06 3.42
N LEU A 271 -5.66 -21.64 4.54
CA LEU A 271 -6.30 -22.83 5.12
C LEU A 271 -7.77 -22.56 5.48
N GLY A 272 -8.06 -21.40 6.08
CA GLY A 272 -9.43 -20.97 6.37
C GLY A 272 -10.29 -20.84 5.13
N LEU A 273 -9.76 -20.26 4.04
CA LEU A 273 -10.46 -20.13 2.76
C LEU A 273 -10.81 -21.50 2.15
N PHE A 274 -9.90 -22.48 2.21
CA PHE A 274 -10.19 -23.84 1.74
C PHE A 274 -11.32 -24.49 2.57
N ILE A 275 -11.27 -24.36 3.89
CA ILE A 275 -12.29 -24.94 4.79
C ILE A 275 -13.68 -24.31 4.52
N LEU A 276 -13.73 -22.99 4.36
CA LEU A 276 -14.98 -22.24 4.18
C LEU A 276 -15.48 -22.20 2.74
N SER A 277 -14.73 -22.71 1.77
CA SER A 277 -15.08 -22.64 0.34
C SER A 277 -16.46 -23.24 0.02
N GLY A 278 -16.87 -24.30 0.72
CA GLY A 278 -18.17 -24.92 0.60
C GLY A 278 -19.34 -24.02 1.06
N ASP A 279 -19.13 -23.27 2.13
CA ASP A 279 -20.14 -22.36 2.66
C ASP A 279 -20.29 -21.13 1.75
N VAL A 280 -19.18 -20.58 1.26
CA VAL A 280 -19.19 -19.48 0.27
C VAL A 280 -19.96 -19.89 -0.99
N LYS A 281 -19.76 -21.12 -1.48
CA LYS A 281 -20.50 -21.63 -2.64
C LYS A 281 -22.01 -21.71 -2.37
N LYS A 282 -22.44 -22.16 -1.18
CA LYS A 282 -23.86 -22.18 -0.81
C LYS A 282 -24.46 -20.79 -0.78
N ASP A 283 -23.78 -19.85 -0.13
CA ASP A 283 -24.23 -18.46 -0.03
C ASP A 283 -24.37 -17.80 -1.40
N LEU A 284 -23.46 -18.10 -2.34
CA LEU A 284 -23.50 -17.60 -3.73
C LEU A 284 -24.74 -18.15 -4.46
N VAL A 285 -24.98 -19.46 -4.39
CA VAL A 285 -26.15 -20.10 -5.02
C VAL A 285 -27.47 -19.57 -4.43
N ASP A 286 -27.50 -19.34 -3.11
CA ASP A 286 -28.69 -18.78 -2.45
C ASP A 286 -28.93 -17.31 -2.80
N TYR A 287 -27.84 -16.56 -3.04
CA TYR A 287 -27.91 -15.18 -3.52
C TYR A 287 -28.48 -15.10 -4.94
N ASP A 288 -27.97 -15.93 -5.86
CA ASP A 288 -28.43 -15.97 -7.27
C ASP A 288 -29.92 -16.37 -7.39
N LYS A 289 -30.43 -17.19 -6.47
CA LYS A 289 -31.86 -17.55 -6.45
C LYS A 289 -32.77 -16.45 -5.91
N LYS A 290 -32.22 -15.46 -5.19
CA LYS A 290 -33.00 -14.41 -4.51
C LYS A 290 -32.89 -13.06 -5.19
N THR A 291 -32.00 -12.89 -6.15
CA THR A 291 -31.78 -11.70 -6.98
C THR A 291 -32.08 -11.96 -8.44
#